data_89256c34d8f9f2c69380b9343b3a8229
#
_entry.id   89256c34d8f9f2c69380b9343b3a8229
#
_cell.length_a   1.000
_cell.length_b   1.000
_cell.length_c   1.000
_cell.angle_alpha   90.00
_cell.angle_beta   90.00
_cell.angle_gamma   90.00
#
_symmetry.space_group_name_H-M   'P 1'
#
loop_
_entity.id
_entity.type
_entity.pdbx_description
1 polymer ?
#
loop_
_entity_poly.entity_id
_entity_poly.type
_entity_poly.pdbx_seq_one_letter_code
_entity_poly.pdbx_strand_id
1 'polypeptide(L)'
;MDKNKLIEILNKHIKTKAEKIVFYMERIQNIKFTKLRDSVYFLDGNILEEDLENHIYVASIKGGMFNSNYAYVVMQLENDELSVAIYAVEGLINQHTSENVLEKLLYTLKDQYGKEK
;
A
#
# COMPACT_ATOMS: atom_id res chain seq x y z
N MET A 1 14.65 3.56 -2.40
CA MET A 1 13.31 3.47 -3.04
C MET A 1 13.34 4.12 -4.41
N ASP A 2 12.88 3.42 -5.41
CA ASP A 2 12.75 3.96 -6.77
C ASP A 2 11.34 4.51 -6.96
N LYS A 3 11.17 5.80 -6.67
CA LYS A 3 9.87 6.46 -6.75
C LYS A 3 9.28 6.44 -8.16
N ASN A 4 10.13 6.62 -9.17
CA ASN A 4 9.66 6.64 -10.56
C ASN A 4 9.08 5.29 -10.96
N LYS A 5 9.70 4.20 -10.54
CA LYS A 5 9.20 2.85 -10.78
C LYS A 5 7.84 2.63 -10.12
N LEU A 6 7.69 3.06 -8.87
CA LEU A 6 6.44 2.91 -8.15
C LEU A 6 5.32 3.74 -8.79
N ILE A 7 5.62 4.96 -9.22
CA ILE A 7 4.67 5.81 -9.92
C ILE A 7 4.23 5.16 -11.24
N GLU A 8 5.18 4.62 -11.98
CA GLU A 8 4.88 3.96 -13.25
C GLU A 8 3.94 2.77 -13.07
N ILE A 9 4.20 1.96 -12.05
CA ILE A 9 3.33 0.82 -11.72
C ILE A 9 1.95 1.31 -11.31
N LEU A 10 1.88 2.33 -10.46
CA LEU A 10 0.62 2.89 -9.99
C LEU A 10 -0.22 3.42 -11.16
N ASN A 11 0.43 4.09 -12.12
CA ASN A 11 -0.25 4.66 -13.29
C ASN A 11 -0.82 3.62 -14.24
N LYS A 12 -0.46 2.36 -14.12
CA LYS A 12 -1.12 1.29 -14.87
C LYS A 12 -2.54 1.05 -14.40
N HIS A 13 -2.86 1.42 -13.19
CA HIS A 13 -4.14 1.12 -12.55
C HIS A 13 -4.99 2.35 -12.33
N ILE A 14 -4.39 3.51 -12.16
CA ILE A 14 -5.10 4.76 -11.95
C ILE A 14 -4.25 5.94 -12.43
N LYS A 15 -4.90 6.93 -13.03
CA LYS A 15 -4.23 8.15 -13.41
C LYS A 15 -3.95 8.97 -12.15
N THR A 16 -2.68 9.24 -11.87
CA THR A 16 -2.28 9.95 -10.67
C THR A 16 -1.88 11.40 -10.94
N LYS A 17 -1.97 12.20 -9.87
CA LYS A 17 -1.32 13.51 -9.79
C LYS A 17 -0.10 13.33 -8.91
N ALA A 18 1.08 13.51 -9.47
CA ALA A 18 2.33 13.18 -8.78
C ALA A 18 2.46 13.82 -7.41
N GLU A 19 2.03 15.08 -7.30
CA GLU A 19 2.13 15.83 -6.04
C GLU A 19 1.23 15.31 -4.93
N LYS A 20 0.29 14.43 -5.26
CA LYS A 20 -0.64 13.84 -4.29
C LYS A 20 -0.29 12.41 -3.92
N ILE A 21 0.77 11.86 -4.51
CA ILE A 21 1.20 10.50 -4.15
C ILE A 21 1.96 10.57 -2.82
N VAL A 22 1.59 9.69 -1.90
CA VAL A 22 2.27 9.54 -0.62
C VAL A 22 3.27 8.41 -0.73
N PHE A 23 4.53 8.67 -0.39
CA PHE A 23 5.59 7.67 -0.38
C PHE A 23 6.00 7.35 1.05
N TYR A 24 6.33 6.09 1.27
CA TYR A 24 6.79 5.64 2.57
C TYR A 24 7.82 4.53 2.41
N MET A 25 8.81 4.53 3.27
CA MET A 25 9.82 3.49 3.28
C MET A 25 10.17 3.15 4.72
N GLU A 26 10.24 1.88 5.02
CA GLU A 26 10.60 1.42 6.36
C GLU A 26 11.31 0.08 6.27
N ARG A 27 12.27 -0.14 7.16
CA ARG A 27 12.92 -1.43 7.30
C ARG A 27 12.09 -2.28 8.27
N ILE A 28 11.58 -3.40 7.77
CA ILE A 28 10.75 -4.31 8.57
C ILE A 28 11.34 -5.70 8.46
N GLN A 29 11.89 -6.20 9.58
CA GLN A 29 12.52 -7.52 9.61
C GLN A 29 11.51 -8.63 9.82
N ASN A 30 11.83 -9.82 9.28
CA ASN A 30 11.08 -11.06 9.52
C ASN A 30 9.65 -11.07 8.98
N ILE A 31 9.39 -10.27 7.96
CA ILE A 31 8.10 -10.29 7.28
C ILE A 31 8.28 -10.94 5.92
N LYS A 32 7.49 -11.97 5.65
CA LYS A 32 7.49 -12.61 4.34
C LYS A 32 6.73 -11.75 3.35
N PHE A 33 7.17 -11.76 2.10
CA PHE A 33 6.52 -11.00 1.03
C PHE A 33 5.01 -11.26 0.96
N THR A 34 4.59 -12.53 1.11
CA THR A 34 3.17 -12.90 1.06
C THR A 34 2.33 -12.27 2.18
N LYS A 35 2.96 -11.80 3.26
CA LYS A 35 2.22 -11.10 4.32
C LYS A 35 1.69 -9.74 3.87
N LEU A 36 2.30 -9.14 2.86
CA LEU A 36 1.76 -7.92 2.25
C LEU A 36 0.37 -8.21 1.67
N ARG A 37 0.24 -9.31 0.95
CA ARG A 37 -1.05 -9.75 0.40
C ARG A 37 -2.06 -10.01 1.50
N ASP A 38 -1.63 -10.74 2.55
CA ASP A 38 -2.52 -11.08 3.67
C ASP A 38 -3.02 -9.83 4.38
N SER A 39 -2.18 -8.80 4.49
CA SER A 39 -2.57 -7.52 5.08
C SER A 39 -3.66 -6.82 4.27
N VAL A 40 -3.56 -6.88 2.96
CA VAL A 40 -4.57 -6.31 2.07
C VAL A 40 -5.92 -7.00 2.32
N TYR A 41 -5.92 -8.33 2.35
CA TYR A 41 -7.16 -9.08 2.60
C TYR A 41 -7.71 -8.84 4.00
N PHE A 42 -6.85 -8.68 4.98
CA PHE A 42 -7.27 -8.36 6.34
C PHE A 42 -8.03 -7.02 6.39
N LEU A 43 -7.67 -6.09 5.52
CA LEU A 43 -8.32 -4.78 5.42
C LEU A 43 -9.46 -4.76 4.38
N ASP A 44 -9.92 -5.92 3.95
CA ASP A 44 -10.97 -6.07 2.94
C ASP A 44 -10.62 -5.41 1.60
N GLY A 45 -9.33 -5.32 1.30
CA GLY A 45 -8.86 -4.78 0.04
C GLY A 45 -8.83 -5.81 -1.08
N ASN A 46 -8.46 -5.35 -2.27
CA ASN A 46 -8.36 -6.18 -3.46
C ASN A 46 -6.94 -6.14 -4.00
N ILE A 47 -6.40 -7.31 -4.37
CA ILE A 47 -5.12 -7.38 -5.06
C ILE A 47 -5.37 -7.14 -6.54
N LEU A 48 -4.70 -6.14 -7.09
CA LEU A 48 -4.81 -5.77 -8.50
C LEU A 48 -3.68 -6.36 -9.34
N GLU A 49 -2.51 -6.53 -8.74
CA GLU A 49 -1.34 -7.07 -9.43
C GLU A 49 -0.43 -7.75 -8.41
N GLU A 50 0.13 -8.89 -8.81
CA GLU A 50 1.12 -9.61 -8.02
C GLU A 50 2.34 -9.87 -8.90
N ASP A 51 3.50 -9.38 -8.47
CA ASP A 51 4.76 -9.59 -9.16
C ASP A 51 5.70 -10.32 -8.21
N LEU A 52 5.73 -11.65 -8.32
CA LEU A 52 6.54 -12.49 -7.44
C LEU A 52 8.03 -12.33 -7.69
N GLU A 53 8.41 -12.03 -8.93
CA GLU A 53 9.81 -11.85 -9.29
C GLU A 53 10.40 -10.60 -8.64
N ASN A 54 9.67 -9.49 -8.66
CA ASN A 54 10.15 -8.22 -8.12
C ASN A 54 9.62 -7.94 -6.71
N HIS A 55 8.88 -8.87 -6.12
CA HIS A 55 8.28 -8.74 -4.78
C HIS A 55 7.40 -7.51 -4.64
N ILE A 56 6.48 -7.35 -5.59
CA ILE A 56 5.55 -6.22 -5.63
C ILE A 56 4.11 -6.70 -5.58
N TYR A 57 3.30 -6.02 -4.76
CA TYR A 57 1.84 -6.10 -4.82
C TYR A 57 1.26 -4.74 -5.13
N VAL A 58 0.23 -4.73 -5.96
CA VAL A 58 -0.60 -3.55 -6.17
C VAL A 58 -2.00 -3.88 -5.67
N ALA A 59 -2.59 -2.99 -4.90
CA ALA A 59 -3.87 -3.23 -4.26
C ALA A 59 -4.73 -1.97 -4.25
N SER A 60 -6.04 -2.18 -4.11
CA SER A 60 -6.96 -1.10 -3.78
C SER A 60 -7.55 -1.39 -2.40
N ILE A 61 -7.57 -0.38 -1.53
CA ILE A 61 -8.04 -0.49 -0.15
C ILE A 61 -8.95 0.70 0.15
N LYS A 62 -10.13 0.41 0.68
CA LYS A 62 -11.07 1.44 1.08
C LYS A 62 -10.58 2.17 2.33
N GLY A 63 -10.85 3.48 2.40
CA GLY A 63 -10.38 4.32 3.50
C GLY A 63 -10.97 3.99 4.86
N GLY A 64 -12.18 3.46 4.91
CA GLY A 64 -12.82 3.11 6.18
C GLY A 64 -14.33 3.01 6.05
N MET A 65 -15.01 2.77 7.18
CA MET A 65 -16.45 2.58 7.20
C MET A 65 -17.21 3.82 6.68
N PHE A 66 -16.76 5.01 7.04
CA PHE A 66 -17.40 6.26 6.66
C PHE A 66 -16.65 6.99 5.54
N ASN A 67 -15.64 6.35 4.97
CA ASN A 67 -14.85 6.90 3.88
C ASN A 67 -14.90 5.91 2.71
N SER A 68 -15.72 6.22 1.72
CA SER A 68 -15.91 5.35 0.55
C SER A 68 -14.81 5.47 -0.48
N ASN A 69 -13.84 6.37 -0.29
CA ASN A 69 -12.73 6.53 -1.20
C ASN A 69 -11.80 5.33 -1.14
N TYR A 70 -11.24 4.97 -2.29
CA TYR A 70 -10.23 3.90 -2.36
C TYR A 70 -8.84 4.50 -2.53
N ALA A 71 -7.89 3.91 -1.83
CA ALA A 71 -6.48 4.15 -2.07
C ALA A 71 -5.92 3.05 -2.94
N TYR A 72 -5.11 3.42 -3.90
CA TYR A 72 -4.34 2.49 -4.74
C TYR A 72 -2.92 2.45 -4.19
N VAL A 73 -2.45 1.26 -3.89
CA VAL A 73 -1.21 1.06 -3.13
C VAL A 73 -0.28 0.18 -3.93
N VAL A 74 0.97 0.62 -4.11
CA VAL A 74 2.05 -0.23 -4.60
C VAL A 74 2.97 -0.50 -3.43
N MET A 75 3.24 -1.78 -3.17
CA MET A 75 4.13 -2.21 -2.09
C MET A 75 5.22 -3.08 -2.67
N GLN A 76 6.47 -2.81 -2.32
CA GLN A 76 7.60 -3.63 -2.69
C GLN A 76 8.41 -3.97 -1.44
N LEU A 77 8.73 -5.25 -1.28
CA LEU A 77 9.55 -5.71 -0.16
C LEU A 77 10.83 -6.35 -0.71
N GLU A 78 11.97 -5.70 -0.48
CA GLU A 78 13.27 -6.20 -0.87
C GLU A 78 14.25 -6.06 0.28
N ASN A 79 14.93 -7.13 0.65
CA ASN A 79 15.97 -7.12 1.69
C ASN A 79 15.48 -6.48 2.98
N ASP A 80 14.28 -6.85 3.43
CA ASP A 80 13.62 -6.30 4.63
C ASP A 80 13.27 -4.81 4.52
N GLU A 81 13.35 -4.23 3.33
CA GLU A 81 12.96 -2.84 3.12
C GLU A 81 11.61 -2.79 2.41
N LEU A 82 10.62 -2.19 3.08
CA LEU A 82 9.31 -1.98 2.52
C LEU A 82 9.24 -0.59 1.91
N SER A 83 8.91 -0.54 0.63
CA SER A 83 8.67 0.71 -0.11
C SER A 83 7.21 0.76 -0.52
N VAL A 84 6.56 1.90 -0.29
CA VAL A 84 5.13 2.06 -0.54
C VAL A 84 4.88 3.35 -1.28
N ALA A 85 3.98 3.30 -2.26
CA ALA A 85 3.42 4.49 -2.90
C ALA A 85 1.90 4.35 -2.87
N ILE A 86 1.22 5.38 -2.41
CA ILE A 86 -0.24 5.38 -2.26
C ILE A 86 -0.84 6.61 -2.90
N TYR A 87 -1.93 6.40 -3.63
CA TYR A 87 -2.70 7.48 -4.23
C TYR A 87 -4.18 7.23 -4.03
N ALA A 88 -4.91 8.24 -3.57
CA ALA A 88 -6.36 8.19 -3.44
C ALA A 88 -6.99 9.40 -4.11
N VAL A 89 -8.11 9.18 -4.79
CA VAL A 89 -8.93 10.27 -5.31
C VAL A 89 -9.89 10.68 -4.21
N GLU A 90 -9.68 11.87 -3.66
CA GLU A 90 -10.57 12.42 -2.64
C GLU A 90 -11.80 13.04 -3.27
N GLY A 91 -12.92 13.05 -2.53
CA GLY A 91 -14.11 13.77 -2.93
C GLY A 91 -13.99 15.26 -2.64
N LEU A 92 -15.13 15.90 -2.36
CA LEU A 92 -15.14 17.33 -2.06
C LEU A 92 -14.44 17.66 -0.75
N ILE A 93 -14.46 16.71 0.19
CA ILE A 93 -13.79 16.86 1.48
C ILE A 93 -12.57 15.95 1.49
N ASN A 94 -11.41 16.50 1.83
CA ASN A 94 -10.20 15.70 1.97
C ASN A 94 -10.30 14.86 3.24
N GLN A 95 -10.40 13.55 3.09
CA GLN A 95 -10.49 12.62 4.21
C GLN A 95 -9.16 11.97 4.54
N HIS A 96 -8.06 12.42 3.90
CA HIS A 96 -6.71 11.87 4.11
C HIS A 96 -6.67 10.36 3.91
N THR A 97 -7.33 9.88 2.86
CA THR A 97 -7.49 8.45 2.58
C THR A 97 -6.15 7.72 2.46
N SER A 98 -5.19 8.32 1.74
CA SER A 98 -3.86 7.69 1.55
C SER A 98 -3.15 7.49 2.89
N GLU A 99 -3.12 8.52 3.72
CA GLU A 99 -2.46 8.46 5.02
C GLU A 99 -3.14 7.46 5.95
N ASN A 100 -4.48 7.44 5.94
CA ASN A 100 -5.24 6.52 6.78
C ASN A 100 -5.04 5.07 6.36
N VAL A 101 -5.00 4.79 5.07
CA VAL A 101 -4.75 3.44 4.56
C VAL A 101 -3.32 3.00 4.88
N LEU A 102 -2.34 3.89 4.71
CA LEU A 102 -0.95 3.60 5.06
C LEU A 102 -0.84 3.21 6.54
N GLU A 103 -1.45 3.98 7.42
CA GLU A 103 -1.43 3.71 8.86
C GLU A 103 -2.02 2.32 9.18
N LYS A 104 -3.15 1.99 8.57
CA LYS A 104 -3.79 0.69 8.76
C LYS A 104 -2.93 -0.46 8.25
N LEU A 105 -2.30 -0.28 7.09
CA LEU A 105 -1.40 -1.29 6.54
C LEU A 105 -0.21 -1.54 7.46
N LEU A 106 0.43 -0.48 7.94
CA LEU A 106 1.58 -0.61 8.81
C LEU A 106 1.19 -1.24 10.15
N TYR A 107 0.06 -0.84 10.71
CA TYR A 107 -0.45 -1.45 11.92
C TYR A 107 -0.66 -2.96 11.73
N THR A 108 -1.33 -3.33 10.64
CA THR A 108 -1.61 -4.74 10.34
C THR A 108 -0.33 -5.55 10.19
N LEU A 109 0.64 -5.02 9.43
CA LEU A 109 1.91 -5.71 9.22
C LEU A 109 2.71 -5.87 10.52
N LYS A 110 2.76 -4.82 11.33
CA LYS A 110 3.59 -4.82 12.55
C LYS A 110 2.93 -5.55 13.71
N ASP A 111 1.63 -5.35 13.89
CA ASP A 111 0.94 -5.88 15.06
C ASP A 111 0.29 -7.23 14.83
N GLN A 112 -0.12 -7.53 13.58
CA GLN A 112 -0.72 -8.82 13.25
C GLN A 112 0.31 -9.85 12.81
N TYR A 113 1.33 -9.43 12.07
CA TYR A 113 2.29 -10.36 11.46
C TYR A 113 3.72 -10.18 11.93
N GLY A 114 4.13 -8.95 12.28
CA GLY A 114 5.49 -8.66 12.71
C GLY A 114 5.84 -9.28 14.07
N LYS A 115 4.83 -9.65 14.87
CA LYS A 115 5.03 -10.27 16.17
C LYS A 115 4.97 -11.80 16.13
N GLU A 116 4.57 -12.36 15.02
CA GLU A 116 4.55 -13.81 14.84
C GLU A 116 5.96 -14.33 14.65
N LYS A 117 6.30 -15.33 15.33
CA LYS A 117 7.63 -15.95 15.27
C LYS A 117 7.54 -17.46 15.11
#